data_294ccfaad472a35bd6f1a6b6fb19cbbc
#
_entry.id   294ccfaad472a35bd6f1a6b6fb19cbbc
#
_cell.length_a   1.000
_cell.length_b   1.000
_cell.length_c   1.000
_cell.angle_alpha   90.00
_cell.angle_beta   90.00
_cell.angle_gamma   90.00
#
_symmetry.space_group_name_H-M   'P 1'
#
loop_
_entity.id
_entity.type
_entity.pdbx_description
1 polymer ?
#
loop_
_entity_poly.entity_id
_entity_poly.type
_entity_poly.pdbx_seq_one_letter_code
_entity_poly.pdbx_strand_id
1 'polypeptide(L)'
;MKNFISIENLSKVYANNFKALDEINLEIEKGEIFALLGPNGAGKSTLINIICGIVTSSAGKILVNNFDIKKEYRKARSLIGVVPQELTLEAFETVWDNVCYSRGLYGKSLNSNYIESLLKELSLWEKRKSKLRELSGGMKRRVLIAKALSHEPTVLFLDEPSASVDVELRKDMWGIVKRLKQKGVTIILTTHYIEEAEEIADRVGIINHGKIIIVDQKDELIK
;
A
#
# COMPACT_ATOMS: atom_id res chain seq x y z
N MET A 1 2.28 -13.26 18.33
CA MET A 1 3.07 -12.61 17.25
C MET A 1 3.07 -11.10 17.52
N LYS A 2 4.09 -10.34 17.11
CA LYS A 2 4.15 -8.92 17.47
C LYS A 2 3.45 -8.12 16.37
N ASN A 3 2.41 -7.34 16.72
CA ASN A 3 1.68 -6.49 15.79
C ASN A 3 2.65 -5.50 15.14
N PHE A 4 2.64 -5.41 13.82
CA PHE A 4 3.48 -4.49 13.06
C PHE A 4 2.81 -3.13 12.92
N ILE A 5 1.47 -3.12 12.73
CA ILE A 5 0.65 -1.90 12.76
C ILE A 5 -0.41 -2.10 13.85
N SER A 6 -0.54 -1.09 14.73
CA SER A 6 -1.59 -1.04 15.75
C SER A 6 -2.34 0.28 15.62
N ILE A 7 -3.65 0.20 15.52
CA ILE A 7 -4.58 1.33 15.40
C ILE A 7 -5.57 1.27 16.57
N GLU A 8 -5.64 2.35 17.33
CA GLU A 8 -6.46 2.45 18.54
C GLU A 8 -7.42 3.64 18.44
N ASN A 9 -8.73 3.38 18.48
CA ASN A 9 -9.82 4.37 18.52
C ASN A 9 -9.67 5.49 17.47
N LEU A 10 -9.25 5.12 16.25
CA LEU A 10 -8.97 6.06 15.19
C LEU A 10 -10.26 6.63 14.61
N SER A 11 -10.39 7.95 14.62
CA SER A 11 -11.52 8.65 14.02
C SER A 11 -11.07 9.76 13.08
N LYS A 12 -11.87 10.00 12.04
CA LYS A 12 -11.69 11.10 11.10
C LYS A 12 -13.00 11.76 10.77
N VAL A 13 -13.08 13.05 11.10
CA VAL A 13 -14.18 13.93 10.70
C VAL A 13 -13.62 15.03 9.81
N TYR A 14 -14.25 15.25 8.65
CA TYR A 14 -13.92 16.34 7.73
C TYR A 14 -14.68 17.62 8.07
N ALA A 15 -14.28 18.76 7.48
CA ALA A 15 -14.82 20.09 7.79
C ALA A 15 -16.34 20.23 7.59
N ASN A 16 -16.95 19.39 6.74
CA ASN A 16 -18.40 19.31 6.50
C ASN A 16 -19.14 18.40 7.51
N ASN A 17 -18.53 18.09 8.66
CA ASN A 17 -19.01 17.13 9.65
C ASN A 17 -19.17 15.68 9.13
N PHE A 18 -18.63 15.37 7.96
CA PHE A 18 -18.62 14.01 7.45
C PHE A 18 -17.64 13.14 8.24
N LYS A 19 -18.16 12.15 8.98
CA LYS A 19 -17.37 11.19 9.73
C LYS A 19 -16.94 10.04 8.82
N ALA A 20 -15.72 10.14 8.30
CA ALA A 20 -15.17 9.14 7.38
C ALA A 20 -14.63 7.90 8.06
N LEU A 21 -14.15 8.01 9.33
CA LEU A 21 -13.75 6.89 10.17
C LEU A 21 -14.31 7.10 11.58
N ASP A 22 -14.79 6.03 12.19
CA ASP A 22 -15.46 6.01 13.48
C ASP A 22 -14.88 4.92 14.39
N GLU A 23 -13.98 5.33 15.29
CA GLU A 23 -13.36 4.50 16.33
C GLU A 23 -12.76 3.18 15.81
N ILE A 24 -12.01 3.28 14.71
CA ILE A 24 -11.32 2.13 14.11
C ILE A 24 -10.29 1.57 15.10
N ASN A 25 -10.39 0.28 15.36
CA ASN A 25 -9.40 -0.52 16.05
C ASN A 25 -8.97 -1.64 15.12
N LEU A 26 -7.67 -1.75 14.85
CA LEU A 26 -7.13 -2.72 13.88
C LEU A 26 -5.68 -3.07 14.21
N GLU A 27 -5.36 -4.35 14.14
CA GLU A 27 -4.01 -4.87 14.31
C GLU A 27 -3.60 -5.65 13.06
N ILE A 28 -2.41 -5.35 12.53
CA ILE A 28 -1.84 -6.00 11.35
C ILE A 28 -0.52 -6.65 11.76
N GLU A 29 -0.36 -7.92 11.41
CA GLU A 29 0.81 -8.71 11.76
C GLU A 29 1.96 -8.47 10.78
N LYS A 30 3.19 -8.73 11.23
CA LYS A 30 4.37 -8.60 10.38
C LYS A 30 4.42 -9.71 9.33
N GLY A 31 4.60 -9.33 8.07
CA GLY A 31 4.78 -10.27 6.95
C GLY A 31 3.50 -10.89 6.42
N GLU A 32 2.32 -10.46 6.90
CA GLU A 32 1.04 -10.88 6.31
C GLU A 32 0.65 -10.04 5.10
N ILE A 33 -0.24 -10.58 4.28
CA ILE A 33 -1.06 -9.83 3.34
C ILE A 33 -2.43 -9.61 3.98
N PHE A 34 -2.71 -8.37 4.35
CA PHE A 34 -3.99 -7.96 4.92
C PHE A 34 -4.83 -7.26 3.84
N ALA A 35 -6.03 -7.78 3.56
CA ALA A 35 -6.98 -7.14 2.66
C ALA A 35 -8.04 -6.35 3.46
N LEU A 36 -8.21 -5.08 3.12
CA LEU A 36 -9.31 -4.26 3.64
C LEU A 36 -10.41 -4.19 2.59
N LEU A 37 -11.47 -4.98 2.81
CA LEU A 37 -12.60 -5.13 1.91
C LEU A 37 -13.75 -4.19 2.31
N GLY A 38 -14.36 -3.53 1.33
CA GLY A 38 -15.53 -2.69 1.57
C GLY A 38 -15.95 -1.89 0.35
N PRO A 39 -17.19 -1.37 0.32
CA PRO A 39 -17.71 -0.59 -0.78
C PRO A 39 -16.97 0.74 -0.97
N ASN A 40 -17.19 1.40 -2.11
CA ASN A 40 -16.69 2.76 -2.34
C ASN A 40 -17.30 3.71 -1.29
N GLY A 41 -16.46 4.61 -0.75
CA GLY A 41 -16.87 5.51 0.33
C GLY A 41 -16.86 4.89 1.73
N ALA A 42 -16.52 3.62 1.91
CA ALA A 42 -16.47 2.98 3.24
C ALA A 42 -15.38 3.51 4.17
N GLY A 43 -14.41 4.30 3.66
CA GLY A 43 -13.30 4.84 4.46
C GLY A 43 -11.93 4.20 4.19
N LYS A 44 -11.82 3.23 3.27
CA LYS A 44 -10.59 2.49 2.97
C LYS A 44 -9.39 3.41 2.67
N SER A 45 -9.49 4.25 1.63
CA SER A 45 -8.42 5.18 1.24
C SER A 45 -8.15 6.24 2.32
N THR A 46 -9.18 6.66 3.07
CA THR A 46 -8.99 7.56 4.21
C THR A 46 -8.12 6.92 5.28
N LEU A 47 -8.36 5.65 5.61
CA LEU A 47 -7.57 4.90 6.58
C LEU A 47 -6.11 4.77 6.13
N ILE A 48 -5.86 4.32 4.89
CA ILE A 48 -4.51 4.24 4.31
C ILE A 48 -3.83 5.62 4.38
N ASN A 49 -4.49 6.67 3.91
CA ASN A 49 -3.90 8.02 3.85
C ASN A 49 -3.53 8.56 5.24
N ILE A 50 -4.26 8.17 6.29
CA ILE A 50 -3.90 8.54 7.66
C ILE A 50 -2.68 7.74 8.13
N ILE A 51 -2.63 6.42 7.92
CA ILE A 51 -1.48 5.61 8.31
C ILE A 51 -0.21 6.09 7.60
N CYS A 52 -0.31 6.43 6.32
CA CYS A 52 0.80 6.95 5.52
C CYS A 52 1.17 8.41 5.84
N GLY A 53 0.35 9.09 6.69
CA GLY A 53 0.58 10.47 7.11
C GLY A 53 0.29 11.51 6.03
N ILE A 54 -0.53 11.19 5.04
CA ILE A 54 -1.03 12.11 4.00
C ILE A 54 -2.20 12.92 4.57
N VAL A 55 -3.05 12.29 5.36
CA VAL A 55 -4.20 12.91 6.03
C VAL A 55 -4.02 12.84 7.55
N THR A 56 -4.37 13.90 8.27
CA THR A 56 -4.33 13.93 9.74
C THR A 56 -5.62 13.35 10.32
N SER A 57 -5.52 12.43 11.28
CA SER A 57 -6.67 11.91 12.03
C SER A 57 -7.25 12.97 12.97
N SER A 58 -8.56 12.89 13.25
CA SER A 58 -9.24 13.74 14.25
C SER A 58 -9.01 13.24 15.67
N ALA A 59 -8.97 11.92 15.88
CA ALA A 59 -8.70 11.27 17.17
C ALA A 59 -8.00 9.93 16.96
N GLY A 60 -7.53 9.32 18.04
CA GLY A 60 -6.91 8.00 18.04
C GLY A 60 -5.40 8.02 17.84
N LYS A 61 -4.82 6.81 17.90
CA LYS A 61 -3.38 6.57 17.83
C LYS A 61 -3.07 5.50 16.83
N ILE A 62 -1.95 5.66 16.11
CA ILE A 62 -1.42 4.65 15.19
C ILE A 62 0.07 4.46 15.46
N LEU A 63 0.46 3.20 15.59
CA LEU A 63 1.85 2.79 15.68
C LEU A 63 2.21 1.94 14.46
N VAL A 64 3.36 2.22 13.84
CA VAL A 64 3.97 1.39 12.80
C VAL A 64 5.32 0.91 13.34
N ASN A 65 5.47 -0.38 13.55
CA ASN A 65 6.63 -0.98 14.21
C ASN A 65 7.01 -0.26 15.54
N ASN A 66 6.00 0.05 16.36
CA ASN A 66 6.07 0.82 17.61
C ASN A 66 6.41 2.31 17.45
N PHE A 67 6.58 2.84 16.25
CA PHE A 67 6.75 4.29 16.03
C PHE A 67 5.39 4.97 15.85
N ASP A 68 5.12 5.99 16.66
CA ASP A 68 3.92 6.81 16.53
C ASP A 68 3.97 7.66 15.25
N ILE A 69 2.95 7.53 14.39
CA ILE A 69 2.93 8.22 13.08
C ILE A 69 2.89 9.75 13.18
N LYS A 70 2.53 10.32 14.34
CA LYS A 70 2.52 11.77 14.58
C LYS A 70 3.81 12.25 15.24
N LYS A 71 4.24 11.55 16.31
CA LYS A 71 5.40 11.95 17.12
C LYS A 71 6.73 11.57 16.48
N GLU A 72 6.78 10.39 15.87
CA GLU A 72 7.97 9.80 15.24
C GLU A 72 7.79 9.61 13.72
N TYR A 73 7.10 10.58 13.09
CA TYR A 73 6.64 10.45 11.71
C TYR A 73 7.74 10.10 10.69
N ARG A 74 8.98 10.60 10.88
CA ARG A 74 10.10 10.29 9.97
C ARG A 74 10.45 8.80 10.02
N LYS A 75 10.52 8.21 11.22
CA LYS A 75 10.81 6.79 11.42
C LYS A 75 9.66 5.93 10.89
N ALA A 76 8.41 6.26 11.24
CA ALA A 76 7.24 5.54 10.77
C ALA A 76 7.15 5.55 9.23
N ARG A 77 7.25 6.73 8.59
CA ARG A 77 7.15 6.87 7.13
C ARG A 77 8.31 6.20 6.38
N SER A 78 9.51 6.13 6.95
CA SER A 78 10.64 5.42 6.32
C SER A 78 10.40 3.92 6.18
N LEU A 79 9.44 3.36 6.93
CA LEU A 79 9.04 1.96 6.85
C LEU A 79 7.90 1.71 5.85
N ILE A 80 7.28 2.77 5.33
CA ILE A 80 6.04 2.70 4.54
C ILE A 80 6.30 3.01 3.08
N GLY A 81 5.90 2.10 2.19
CA GLY A 81 5.72 2.35 0.76
C GLY A 81 4.23 2.46 0.43
N VAL A 82 3.87 3.35 -0.49
CA VAL A 82 2.47 3.57 -0.90
C VAL A 82 2.34 3.55 -2.41
N VAL A 83 1.39 2.76 -2.89
CA VAL A 83 0.95 2.76 -4.28
C VAL A 83 -0.48 3.28 -4.31
N PRO A 84 -0.71 4.52 -4.78
CA PRO A 84 -2.04 5.09 -4.85
C PRO A 84 -2.89 4.43 -5.94
N GLN A 85 -4.21 4.63 -5.86
CA GLN A 85 -5.15 4.17 -6.87
C GLN A 85 -4.87 4.80 -8.24
N GLU A 86 -4.63 6.11 -8.27
CA GLU A 86 -4.38 6.86 -9.50
C GLU A 86 -2.93 6.70 -10.00
N LEU A 87 -2.77 6.61 -11.32
CA LEU A 87 -1.47 6.51 -12.00
C LEU A 87 -0.83 7.88 -12.19
N THR A 88 -0.48 8.56 -11.09
CA THR A 88 0.17 9.87 -11.13
C THR A 88 1.69 9.69 -11.28
N LEU A 89 2.19 9.88 -12.50
CA LEU A 89 3.61 9.74 -12.86
C LEU A 89 4.07 10.91 -13.73
N GLU A 90 5.32 11.35 -13.51
CA GLU A 90 5.98 12.38 -14.33
C GLU A 90 6.27 11.84 -15.74
N ALA A 91 5.48 12.27 -16.71
CA ALA A 91 5.42 11.67 -18.06
C ALA A 91 6.75 11.68 -18.85
N PHE A 92 7.63 12.64 -18.58
CA PHE A 92 8.86 12.89 -19.35
C PHE A 92 10.11 12.23 -18.76
N GLU A 93 10.07 11.81 -17.51
CA GLU A 93 11.16 11.15 -16.82
C GLU A 93 11.28 9.67 -17.24
N THR A 94 12.51 9.12 -17.13
CA THR A 94 12.70 7.68 -17.36
C THR A 94 12.26 6.86 -16.17
N VAL A 95 12.04 5.56 -16.38
CA VAL A 95 11.74 4.61 -15.27
C VAL A 95 12.85 4.65 -14.22
N TRP A 96 14.11 4.61 -14.65
CA TRP A 96 15.27 4.64 -13.76
C TRP A 96 15.31 5.92 -12.92
N ASP A 97 15.20 7.07 -13.55
CA ASP A 97 15.31 8.37 -12.86
C ASP A 97 14.17 8.54 -11.83
N ASN A 98 12.95 8.14 -12.20
CA ASN A 98 11.81 8.19 -11.28
C ASN A 98 12.01 7.35 -10.02
N VAL A 99 12.56 6.14 -10.14
CA VAL A 99 12.79 5.25 -9.00
C VAL A 99 13.95 5.77 -8.15
N CYS A 100 15.03 6.21 -8.78
CA CYS A 100 16.18 6.81 -8.08
C CYS A 100 15.79 8.09 -7.34
N TYR A 101 15.02 8.97 -7.98
CA TYR A 101 14.50 10.19 -7.38
C TYR A 101 13.63 9.89 -6.15
N SER A 102 12.70 8.92 -6.29
CA SER A 102 11.86 8.50 -5.16
C SER A 102 12.68 8.01 -3.97
N ARG A 103 13.76 7.26 -4.20
CA ARG A 103 14.69 6.84 -3.14
C ARG A 103 15.34 8.04 -2.44
N GLY A 104 15.77 9.03 -3.22
CA GLY A 104 16.37 10.26 -2.71
C GLY A 104 15.44 11.07 -1.81
N LEU A 105 14.13 11.12 -2.11
CA LEU A 105 13.14 11.80 -1.27
C LEU A 105 13.04 11.24 0.15
N TYR A 106 13.39 9.97 0.35
CA TYR A 106 13.49 9.34 1.67
C TYR A 106 14.87 9.47 2.32
N GLY A 107 15.75 10.30 1.75
CA GLY A 107 17.11 10.52 2.28
C GLY A 107 18.05 9.32 2.11
N LYS A 108 17.72 8.37 1.24
CA LYS A 108 18.56 7.21 0.96
C LYS A 108 19.55 7.52 -0.16
N SER A 109 20.82 7.17 0.04
CA SER A 109 21.83 7.25 -1.02
C SER A 109 21.47 6.35 -2.20
N LEU A 110 21.94 6.70 -3.40
CA LEU A 110 21.77 5.86 -4.59
C LEU A 110 22.38 4.47 -4.34
N ASN A 111 21.60 3.45 -4.60
CA ASN A 111 22.02 2.05 -4.60
C ASN A 111 21.63 1.41 -5.93
N SER A 112 22.50 1.54 -6.94
CA SER A 112 22.24 1.08 -8.29
C SER A 112 21.97 -0.42 -8.35
N ASN A 113 22.68 -1.23 -7.55
CA ASN A 113 22.48 -2.68 -7.52
C ASN A 113 21.09 -3.06 -7.00
N TYR A 114 20.63 -2.37 -5.95
CA TYR A 114 19.28 -2.59 -5.41
C TYR A 114 18.21 -2.18 -6.44
N ILE A 115 18.33 -0.99 -7.03
CA ILE A 115 17.37 -0.48 -8.03
C ILE A 115 17.35 -1.41 -9.26
N GLU A 116 18.51 -1.88 -9.73
CA GLU A 116 18.58 -2.85 -10.84
C GLU A 116 17.83 -4.15 -10.47
N SER A 117 18.11 -4.72 -9.31
CA SER A 117 17.43 -5.92 -8.81
C SER A 117 15.92 -5.72 -8.74
N LEU A 118 15.47 -4.59 -8.18
CA LEU A 118 14.06 -4.23 -8.06
C LEU A 118 13.38 -4.10 -9.44
N LEU A 119 14.02 -3.42 -10.40
CA LEU A 119 13.47 -3.28 -11.74
C LEU A 119 13.43 -4.62 -12.50
N LYS A 120 14.40 -5.51 -12.30
CA LYS A 120 14.37 -6.87 -12.85
C LYS A 120 13.21 -7.68 -12.29
N GLU A 121 13.01 -7.64 -10.98
CA GLU A 121 11.91 -8.33 -10.30
C GLU A 121 10.53 -7.88 -10.79
N LEU A 122 10.39 -6.59 -11.08
CA LEU A 122 9.16 -5.99 -11.60
C LEU A 122 9.04 -6.06 -13.13
N SER A 123 9.97 -6.76 -13.83
CA SER A 123 10.04 -6.86 -15.31
C SER A 123 10.09 -5.50 -16.01
N LEU A 124 10.79 -4.54 -15.41
CA LEU A 124 10.97 -3.18 -15.92
C LEU A 124 12.40 -2.89 -16.39
N TRP A 125 13.35 -3.82 -16.18
CA TRP A 125 14.77 -3.56 -16.45
C TRP A 125 15.03 -3.16 -17.89
N GLU A 126 14.43 -3.85 -18.86
CA GLU A 126 14.60 -3.55 -20.29
C GLU A 126 14.00 -2.20 -20.69
N LYS A 127 13.06 -1.69 -19.88
CA LYS A 127 12.40 -0.40 -20.05
C LYS A 127 12.98 0.71 -19.17
N ARG A 128 14.08 0.46 -18.44
CA ARG A 128 14.63 1.42 -17.47
C ARG A 128 14.96 2.81 -18.04
N LYS A 129 15.30 2.88 -19.35
CA LYS A 129 15.59 4.13 -20.08
C LYS A 129 14.39 4.70 -20.85
N SER A 130 13.27 3.97 -20.91
CA SER A 130 12.04 4.45 -21.56
C SER A 130 11.39 5.53 -20.70
N LYS A 131 10.81 6.53 -21.37
CA LYS A 131 10.01 7.56 -20.72
C LYS A 131 8.68 6.98 -20.25
N LEU A 132 8.16 7.48 -19.11
CA LEU A 132 6.93 6.92 -18.52
C LEU A 132 5.71 7.04 -19.43
N ARG A 133 5.63 8.06 -20.28
CA ARG A 133 4.56 8.20 -21.28
C ARG A 133 4.51 7.07 -22.31
N GLU A 134 5.62 6.38 -22.54
CA GLU A 134 5.76 5.31 -23.54
C GLU A 134 5.33 3.93 -23.01
N LEU A 135 5.02 3.84 -21.70
CA LEU A 135 4.69 2.61 -21.03
C LEU A 135 3.19 2.31 -21.08
N SER A 136 2.85 1.01 -21.14
CA SER A 136 1.48 0.54 -20.94
C SER A 136 0.97 0.85 -19.51
N GLY A 137 -0.36 0.79 -19.29
CA GLY A 137 -0.96 0.99 -17.97
C GLY A 137 -0.39 0.04 -16.91
N GLY A 138 -0.26 -1.26 -17.23
CA GLY A 138 0.33 -2.25 -16.35
C GLY A 138 1.81 -1.98 -16.02
N MET A 139 2.60 -1.53 -17.00
CA MET A 139 3.98 -1.11 -16.74
C MET A 139 4.05 0.12 -15.84
N LYS A 140 3.20 1.11 -16.05
CA LYS A 140 3.11 2.29 -15.17
C LYS A 140 2.77 1.89 -13.74
N ARG A 141 1.87 0.93 -13.55
CA ARG A 141 1.54 0.39 -12.22
C ARG A 141 2.75 -0.26 -11.56
N ARG A 142 3.51 -1.07 -12.30
CA ARG A 142 4.76 -1.65 -11.80
C ARG A 142 5.82 -0.58 -11.45
N VAL A 143 5.88 0.53 -12.18
CA VAL A 143 6.75 1.68 -11.83
C VAL A 143 6.32 2.31 -10.51
N LEU A 144 5.02 2.48 -10.24
CA LEU A 144 4.54 2.96 -8.94
C LEU A 144 4.95 2.03 -7.80
N ILE A 145 4.88 0.71 -8.02
CA ILE A 145 5.39 -0.27 -7.05
C ILE A 145 6.90 -0.12 -6.85
N ALA A 146 7.67 0.04 -7.94
CA ALA A 146 9.13 0.28 -7.85
C ALA A 146 9.45 1.55 -7.05
N LYS A 147 8.73 2.64 -7.29
CA LYS A 147 8.85 3.89 -6.53
C LYS A 147 8.57 3.67 -5.05
N ALA A 148 7.47 2.99 -4.73
CA ALA A 148 7.06 2.70 -3.36
C ALA A 148 8.08 1.82 -2.62
N LEU A 149 8.78 0.92 -3.32
CA LEU A 149 9.81 0.03 -2.77
C LEU A 149 11.22 0.62 -2.81
N SER A 150 11.45 1.74 -3.49
CA SER A 150 12.78 2.28 -3.78
C SER A 150 13.63 2.55 -2.53
N HIS A 151 13.02 2.88 -1.41
CA HIS A 151 13.67 3.17 -0.13
C HIS A 151 13.72 1.98 0.84
N GLU A 152 13.38 0.77 0.37
CA GLU A 152 13.40 -0.48 1.15
C GLU A 152 12.43 -0.46 2.34
N PRO A 153 11.14 -0.16 2.12
CA PRO A 153 10.15 -0.18 3.19
C PRO A 153 9.89 -1.61 3.68
N THR A 154 9.38 -1.73 4.89
CA THR A 154 8.98 -3.02 5.47
C THR A 154 7.48 -3.28 5.36
N VAL A 155 6.71 -2.25 4.99
CA VAL A 155 5.28 -2.37 4.70
C VAL A 155 4.93 -1.64 3.40
N LEU A 156 4.07 -2.25 2.60
CA LEU A 156 3.58 -1.72 1.33
C LEU A 156 2.05 -1.60 1.38
N PHE A 157 1.56 -0.38 1.15
CA PHE A 157 0.14 -0.11 0.97
C PHE A 157 -0.20 -0.07 -0.52
N LEU A 158 -1.24 -0.78 -0.91
CA LEU A 158 -1.78 -0.83 -2.26
C LEU A 158 -3.25 -0.38 -2.23
N ASP A 159 -3.53 0.83 -2.70
CA ASP A 159 -4.91 1.34 -2.73
C ASP A 159 -5.58 0.94 -4.05
N GLU A 160 -6.55 0.03 -3.98
CA GLU A 160 -7.28 -0.55 -5.12
C GLU A 160 -6.36 -0.93 -6.31
N PRO A 161 -5.38 -1.80 -6.10
CA PRO A 161 -4.28 -2.02 -7.04
C PRO A 161 -4.72 -2.60 -8.39
N SER A 162 -5.87 -3.23 -8.46
CA SER A 162 -6.43 -3.87 -9.66
C SER A 162 -7.58 -3.09 -10.30
N ALA A 163 -7.92 -1.89 -9.77
CA ALA A 163 -8.96 -1.06 -10.35
C ALA A 163 -8.65 -0.74 -11.82
N SER A 164 -9.59 -1.03 -12.72
CA SER A 164 -9.48 -0.82 -14.17
C SER A 164 -8.35 -1.62 -14.87
N VAL A 165 -7.95 -2.75 -14.29
CA VAL A 165 -6.93 -3.64 -14.84
C VAL A 165 -7.60 -4.93 -15.35
N ASP A 166 -7.19 -5.41 -16.52
CA ASP A 166 -7.66 -6.67 -17.06
C ASP A 166 -7.21 -7.89 -16.23
N VAL A 167 -7.84 -9.05 -16.46
CA VAL A 167 -7.63 -10.26 -15.66
C VAL A 167 -6.18 -10.76 -15.72
N GLU A 168 -5.51 -10.65 -16.88
CA GLU A 168 -4.14 -11.13 -17.05
C GLU A 168 -3.14 -10.26 -16.29
N LEU A 169 -3.24 -8.94 -16.43
CA LEU A 169 -2.42 -7.99 -15.69
C LEU A 169 -2.64 -8.07 -14.18
N ARG A 170 -3.87 -8.41 -13.75
CA ARG A 170 -4.19 -8.64 -12.32
C ARG A 170 -3.42 -9.84 -11.77
N LYS A 171 -3.43 -10.98 -12.48
CA LYS A 171 -2.67 -12.18 -12.07
C LYS A 171 -1.18 -11.90 -11.96
N ASP A 172 -0.62 -11.17 -12.92
CA ASP A 172 0.78 -10.75 -12.89
C ASP A 172 1.10 -9.93 -11.63
N MET A 173 0.22 -8.99 -11.27
CA MET A 173 0.37 -8.16 -10.08
C MET A 173 0.32 -9.00 -8.80
N TRP A 174 -0.60 -9.95 -8.71
CA TRP A 174 -0.66 -10.86 -7.56
C TRP A 174 0.59 -11.72 -7.43
N GLY A 175 1.17 -12.14 -8.57
CA GLY A 175 2.48 -12.78 -8.57
C GLY A 175 3.58 -11.93 -7.95
N ILE A 176 3.60 -10.62 -8.24
CA ILE A 176 4.54 -9.66 -7.62
C ILE A 176 4.28 -9.56 -6.11
N VAL A 177 3.03 -9.36 -5.71
CA VAL A 177 2.62 -9.21 -4.30
C VAL A 177 3.03 -10.46 -3.48
N LYS A 178 2.76 -11.66 -3.99
CA LYS A 178 3.15 -12.92 -3.33
C LYS A 178 4.69 -13.03 -3.16
N ARG A 179 5.48 -12.63 -4.17
CA ARG A 179 6.95 -12.62 -4.05
C ARG A 179 7.47 -11.61 -3.02
N LEU A 180 6.85 -10.42 -2.95
CA LEU A 180 7.21 -9.41 -1.94
C LEU A 180 6.93 -9.91 -0.52
N LYS A 181 5.78 -10.56 -0.30
CA LYS A 181 5.46 -11.22 0.97
C LYS A 181 6.53 -12.26 1.34
N GLN A 182 6.93 -13.13 0.39
CA GLN A 182 7.98 -14.14 0.64
C GLN A 182 9.31 -13.53 1.07
N LYS A 183 9.57 -12.27 0.70
CA LYS A 183 10.74 -11.48 1.16
C LYS A 183 10.53 -10.80 2.52
N GLY A 184 9.40 -11.04 3.17
CA GLY A 184 9.06 -10.51 4.49
C GLY A 184 8.46 -9.11 4.49
N VAL A 185 8.04 -8.58 3.34
CA VAL A 185 7.30 -7.31 3.27
C VAL A 185 5.87 -7.56 3.76
N THR A 186 5.41 -6.75 4.71
CA THR A 186 3.99 -6.70 5.12
C THR A 186 3.20 -5.96 4.05
N ILE A 187 2.06 -6.48 3.63
CA ILE A 187 1.29 -5.87 2.54
C ILE A 187 -0.13 -5.60 3.01
N ILE A 188 -0.59 -4.38 2.83
CA ILE A 188 -1.97 -3.98 3.08
C ILE A 188 -2.57 -3.53 1.75
N LEU A 189 -3.63 -4.17 1.33
CA LEU A 189 -4.35 -3.77 0.12
C LEU A 189 -5.80 -3.42 0.44
N THR A 190 -6.33 -2.45 -0.30
CA THR A 190 -7.77 -2.18 -0.30
C THR A 190 -8.39 -2.74 -1.57
N THR A 191 -9.59 -3.26 -1.46
CA THR A 191 -10.38 -3.71 -2.59
C THR A 191 -11.86 -3.66 -2.28
N HIS A 192 -12.68 -3.66 -3.30
CA HIS A 192 -14.13 -3.90 -3.21
C HIS A 192 -14.53 -5.23 -3.88
N TYR A 193 -13.55 -6.02 -4.36
CA TYR A 193 -13.74 -7.33 -4.95
C TYR A 193 -13.37 -8.43 -3.96
N ILE A 194 -14.32 -9.31 -3.65
CA ILE A 194 -14.11 -10.42 -2.70
C ILE A 194 -13.07 -11.40 -3.26
N GLU A 195 -13.12 -11.65 -4.56
CA GLU A 195 -12.24 -12.60 -5.25
C GLU A 195 -10.77 -12.24 -5.13
N GLU A 196 -10.44 -10.96 -5.02
CA GLU A 196 -9.07 -10.50 -4.82
C GLU A 196 -8.57 -10.81 -3.41
N ALA A 197 -9.40 -10.55 -2.40
CA ALA A 197 -9.07 -10.88 -1.02
C ALA A 197 -8.92 -12.41 -0.86
N GLU A 198 -9.79 -13.18 -1.48
CA GLU A 198 -9.75 -14.65 -1.49
C GLU A 198 -8.45 -15.18 -2.13
N GLU A 199 -8.01 -14.58 -3.23
CA GLU A 199 -6.84 -15.08 -3.97
C GLU A 199 -5.52 -14.87 -3.23
N ILE A 200 -5.34 -13.73 -2.52
CA ILE A 200 -4.02 -13.35 -2.05
C ILE A 200 -3.90 -13.02 -0.56
N ALA A 201 -4.99 -12.68 0.13
CA ALA A 201 -4.91 -12.29 1.53
C ALA A 201 -4.67 -13.48 2.47
N ASP A 202 -4.05 -13.22 3.60
CA ASP A 202 -4.01 -14.11 4.75
C ASP A 202 -5.19 -13.82 5.67
N ARG A 203 -5.40 -12.52 5.97
CA ARG A 203 -6.50 -12.02 6.78
C ARG A 203 -7.26 -10.94 6.03
N VAL A 204 -8.53 -10.83 6.31
CA VAL A 204 -9.43 -9.85 5.71
C VAL A 204 -10.13 -9.05 6.79
N GLY A 205 -10.12 -7.73 6.64
CA GLY A 205 -10.95 -6.83 7.44
C GLY A 205 -12.08 -6.27 6.57
N ILE A 206 -13.31 -6.34 7.04
CA ILE A 206 -14.45 -5.73 6.37
C ILE A 206 -14.72 -4.36 6.99
N ILE A 207 -14.69 -3.32 6.15
CA ILE A 207 -15.00 -1.95 6.54
C ILE A 207 -16.28 -1.47 5.86
N ASN A 208 -17.18 -0.84 6.63
CA ASN A 208 -18.37 -0.21 6.09
C ASN A 208 -18.73 1.03 6.93
N HIS A 209 -19.15 2.12 6.27
CA HIS A 209 -19.50 3.39 6.90
C HIS A 209 -18.49 3.85 7.97
N GLY A 210 -17.20 3.74 7.64
CA GLY A 210 -16.10 4.17 8.52
C GLY A 210 -15.83 3.29 9.73
N LYS A 211 -16.43 2.09 9.83
CA LYS A 211 -16.24 1.13 10.93
C LYS A 211 -15.70 -0.19 10.43
N ILE A 212 -14.78 -0.78 11.19
CA ILE A 212 -14.41 -2.19 10.99
C ILE A 212 -15.54 -3.06 11.56
N ILE A 213 -16.12 -3.88 10.71
CA ILE A 213 -17.22 -4.78 11.06
C ILE A 213 -16.68 -6.09 11.63
N ILE A 214 -15.67 -6.65 10.96
CA ILE A 214 -15.04 -7.91 11.35
C ILE A 214 -13.62 -7.97 10.78
N VAL A 215 -12.74 -8.69 11.46
CA VAL A 215 -11.38 -9.05 10.98
C VAL A 215 -11.15 -10.50 11.30
N ASP A 216 -10.85 -11.31 10.28
CA ASP A 216 -10.58 -12.74 10.48
C ASP A 216 -9.64 -13.29 9.40
N GLN A 217 -9.26 -14.56 9.56
CA GLN A 217 -8.59 -15.33 8.51
C GLN A 217 -9.50 -15.42 7.29
N LYS A 218 -8.93 -15.32 6.08
CA LYS A 218 -9.75 -15.32 4.86
C LYS A 218 -10.64 -16.57 4.75
N ASP A 219 -10.11 -17.74 5.13
CA ASP A 219 -10.81 -19.02 5.03
C ASP A 219 -12.04 -19.13 5.98
N GLU A 220 -12.10 -18.27 6.99
CA GLU A 220 -13.24 -18.19 7.92
C GLU A 220 -14.33 -17.21 7.43
N LEU A 221 -13.92 -16.17 6.69
CA LEU A 221 -14.83 -15.11 6.22
C LEU A 221 -15.46 -15.38 4.85
N ILE A 222 -14.82 -16.20 4.01
CA ILE A 222 -15.18 -16.42 2.59
C ILE A 222 -15.72 -17.85 2.38
N LYS A 223 -16.38 -18.40 3.39
CA LYS A 223 -17.07 -19.71 3.29
C LYS A 223 -18.48 -19.60 2.74
#